data_0e291de30290377481c2ae65e299b374
#
_entry.id   0e291de30290377481c2ae65e299b374
#
_cell.length_a   1.000
_cell.length_b   1.000
_cell.length_c   1.000
_cell.angle_alpha   90.00
_cell.angle_beta   90.00
_cell.angle_gamma   90.00
#
_symmetry.space_group_name_H-M   'P 1'
#
loop_
_entity.id
_entity.type
_entity.pdbx_description
1 polymer ?
#
loop_
_entity_poly.entity_id
_entity_poly.type
_entity_poly.pdbx_seq_one_letter_code
_entity_poly.pdbx_strand_id
1 'polypeptide(L)'
;FPLARFAAPFLPEISWQARKDDALTPDYDLGYTGFPTKSAVDLRRIIHEARNNLCAVTCPVLCVQSSGDQVITPDSADVILQGVQSKTKGVLRLKNVPHVCTISREGAHIAQALGTFFREAEESERA
;
A
#
# COMPACT_ATOMS: atom_id res chain seq x y z
N PHE A 1 -7.68 13.35 7.42
CA PHE A 1 -9.16 13.41 7.27
C PHE A 1 -9.96 13.63 8.58
N PRO A 2 -9.57 14.51 9.52
CA PRO A 2 -10.34 14.71 10.76
C PRO A 2 -11.73 15.31 10.50
N LEU A 3 -11.90 16.03 9.40
CA LEU A 3 -13.17 16.70 9.03
C LEU A 3 -14.15 15.78 8.28
N ALA A 4 -13.75 14.62 7.78
CA ALA A 4 -14.62 13.73 7.01
C ALA A 4 -15.86 13.29 7.79
N ARG A 5 -15.73 13.09 9.11
CA ARG A 5 -16.86 12.72 9.99
C ARG A 5 -17.96 13.78 10.01
N PHE A 6 -17.59 15.06 9.95
CA PHE A 6 -18.54 16.17 9.95
C PHE A 6 -19.03 16.50 8.54
N ALA A 7 -18.24 16.18 7.51
CA ALA A 7 -18.58 16.42 6.13
C ALA A 7 -19.48 15.33 5.52
N ALA A 8 -19.44 14.11 6.03
CA ALA A 8 -20.18 12.96 5.48
C ALA A 8 -21.70 13.20 5.28
N PRO A 9 -22.44 13.91 6.16
CA PRO A 9 -23.84 14.21 5.94
C PRO A 9 -24.10 15.24 4.83
N PHE A 10 -23.11 16.09 4.53
CA PHE A 10 -23.23 17.20 3.57
C PHE A 10 -22.52 16.92 2.25
N LEU A 11 -21.53 16.03 2.27
CA LEU A 11 -20.78 15.58 1.10
C LEU A 11 -20.85 14.04 1.03
N PRO A 12 -21.87 13.48 0.39
CA PRO A 12 -22.07 12.03 0.38
C PRO A 12 -20.99 11.28 -0.39
N GLU A 13 -20.33 11.92 -1.35
CA GLU A 13 -19.32 11.32 -2.22
C GLU A 13 -18.11 12.24 -2.38
N ILE A 14 -16.93 11.64 -2.38
CA ILE A 14 -15.68 12.27 -2.79
C ILE A 14 -15.32 11.70 -4.15
N SER A 15 -15.27 12.56 -5.17
CA SER A 15 -14.87 12.18 -6.52
C SER A 15 -13.59 12.89 -6.94
N TRP A 16 -12.84 12.29 -7.86
CA TRP A 16 -11.65 12.86 -8.48
C TRP A 16 -11.57 12.47 -9.95
N GLN A 17 -10.84 13.24 -10.72
CA GLN A 17 -10.55 12.86 -12.10
C GLN A 17 -9.51 11.75 -12.11
N ALA A 18 -9.77 10.67 -12.87
CA ALA A 18 -8.78 9.64 -13.12
C ALA A 18 -7.53 10.28 -13.73
N ARG A 19 -6.40 10.14 -13.07
CA ARG A 19 -5.11 10.56 -13.61
C ARG A 19 -4.64 9.49 -14.59
N LYS A 20 -4.39 9.89 -15.84
CA LYS A 20 -3.56 9.08 -16.74
C LYS A 20 -2.13 9.15 -16.20
N ASP A 21 -1.66 8.06 -15.65
CA ASP A 21 -0.28 7.92 -15.23
C ASP A 21 0.49 7.20 -16.34
N ASP A 22 1.50 7.87 -16.90
CA ASP A 22 2.34 7.32 -17.98
C ASP A 22 3.12 6.07 -17.56
N ALA A 23 3.20 5.79 -16.26
CA ALA A 23 3.83 4.59 -15.73
C ALA A 23 2.92 3.36 -15.76
N LEU A 24 1.60 3.54 -15.97
CA LEU A 24 0.64 2.46 -16.13
C LEU A 24 0.49 2.12 -17.61
N THR A 25 0.34 0.84 -17.91
CA THR A 25 -0.08 0.42 -19.26
C THR A 25 -1.54 0.85 -19.49
N PRO A 26 -1.90 1.38 -20.68
CA PRO A 26 -3.23 1.93 -20.97
C PRO A 26 -4.42 1.01 -20.67
N ASP A 27 -4.19 -0.31 -20.70
CA ASP A 27 -5.23 -1.32 -20.54
C ASP A 27 -5.62 -1.61 -19.08
N TYR A 28 -4.99 -0.98 -18.10
CA TYR A 28 -5.18 -1.26 -16.67
C TYR A 28 -5.76 -0.09 -15.87
N ASP A 29 -6.39 0.88 -16.53
CA ASP A 29 -7.10 1.96 -15.82
C ASP A 29 -8.47 1.47 -15.33
N LEU A 30 -8.43 0.62 -14.30
CA LEU A 30 -9.59 0.02 -13.64
C LEU A 30 -9.95 0.73 -12.33
N GLY A 31 -9.46 1.93 -12.13
CA GLY A 31 -9.67 2.71 -10.91
C GLY A 31 -11.09 3.27 -10.79
N TYR A 32 -11.60 3.35 -9.57
CA TYR A 32 -12.81 4.12 -9.27
C TYR A 32 -12.49 5.62 -9.33
N THR A 33 -13.44 6.42 -9.81
CA THR A 33 -13.34 7.89 -9.86
C THR A 33 -13.88 8.59 -8.62
N GLY A 34 -14.28 7.82 -7.61
CA GLY A 34 -14.81 8.35 -6.36
C GLY A 34 -15.19 7.26 -5.36
N PHE A 35 -15.47 7.64 -4.15
CA PHE A 35 -16.01 6.77 -3.11
C PHE A 35 -16.92 7.54 -2.13
N PRO A 36 -17.89 6.87 -1.46
CA PRO A 36 -18.70 7.50 -0.44
C PRO A 36 -17.85 8.07 0.69
N THR A 37 -18.15 9.29 1.14
CA THR A 37 -17.41 9.95 2.24
C THR A 37 -17.40 9.12 3.53
N LYS A 38 -18.46 8.35 3.78
CA LYS A 38 -18.54 7.40 4.89
C LYS A 38 -17.41 6.37 4.83
N SER A 39 -17.08 5.88 3.64
CA SER A 39 -15.99 4.90 3.46
C SER A 39 -14.63 5.47 3.86
N ALA A 40 -14.40 6.79 3.75
CA ALA A 40 -13.17 7.42 4.24
C ALA A 40 -13.06 7.35 5.78
N VAL A 41 -14.18 7.45 6.48
CA VAL A 41 -14.24 7.32 7.94
C VAL A 41 -13.93 5.89 8.36
N ASP A 42 -14.55 4.91 7.68
CA ASP A 42 -14.35 3.49 7.93
C ASP A 42 -12.91 3.07 7.60
N LEU A 43 -12.35 3.55 6.48
CA LEU A 43 -10.96 3.32 6.10
C LEU A 43 -9.98 3.83 7.19
N ARG A 44 -10.22 5.03 7.72
CA ARG A 44 -9.39 5.56 8.81
C ARG A 44 -9.42 4.67 10.05
N ARG A 45 -10.60 4.14 10.39
CA ARG A 45 -10.75 3.22 11.51
C ARG A 45 -9.97 1.93 11.27
N ILE A 46 -10.09 1.34 10.09
CA ILE A 46 -9.37 0.12 9.70
C ILE A 46 -7.85 0.36 9.74
N ILE A 47 -7.36 1.47 9.22
CA ILE A 47 -5.93 1.83 9.28
C ILE A 47 -5.45 1.92 10.72
N HIS A 48 -6.24 2.55 11.61
CA HIS A 48 -5.88 2.65 13.02
C HIS A 48 -5.84 1.29 13.71
N GLU A 49 -6.84 0.45 13.48
CA GLU A 49 -6.90 -0.92 14.01
C GLU A 49 -5.75 -1.78 13.48
N ALA A 50 -5.47 -1.72 12.19
CA ALA A 50 -4.35 -2.44 11.58
C ALA A 50 -3.01 -2.03 12.20
N ARG A 51 -2.78 -0.72 12.36
CA ARG A 51 -1.56 -0.19 12.98
C ARG A 51 -1.37 -0.68 14.42
N ASN A 52 -2.44 -0.73 15.20
CA ASN A 52 -2.38 -1.21 16.59
C ASN A 52 -2.13 -2.73 16.69
N ASN A 53 -2.39 -3.47 15.62
CA ASN A 53 -2.25 -4.93 15.56
C ASN A 53 -1.02 -5.39 14.77
N LEU A 54 -0.16 -4.48 14.29
CA LEU A 54 1.06 -4.86 13.57
C LEU A 54 1.95 -5.82 14.37
N CYS A 55 2.00 -5.67 15.69
CA CYS A 55 2.77 -6.56 16.57
C CYS A 55 2.30 -8.04 16.57
N ALA A 56 1.11 -8.32 16.07
CA ALA A 56 0.62 -9.69 15.89
C ALA A 56 1.13 -10.36 14.60
N VAL A 57 1.74 -9.59 13.69
CA VAL A 57 2.27 -10.11 12.43
C VAL A 57 3.66 -10.70 12.67
N THR A 58 3.79 -12.01 12.51
CA THR A 58 5.03 -12.78 12.71
C THR A 58 5.53 -13.46 11.44
N CYS A 59 4.68 -13.59 10.41
CA CYS A 59 5.07 -14.15 9.12
C CYS A 59 6.09 -13.25 8.39
N PRO A 60 6.87 -13.75 7.43
CA PRO A 60 7.76 -12.95 6.60
C PRO A 60 7.02 -11.78 5.91
N VAL A 61 7.61 -10.58 5.93
CA VAL A 61 6.99 -9.36 5.37
C VAL A 61 7.93 -8.64 4.44
N LEU A 62 7.54 -8.44 3.18
CA LEU A 62 8.19 -7.54 2.24
C LEU A 62 7.25 -6.38 1.90
N CYS A 63 7.65 -5.16 2.23
CA CYS A 63 6.96 -3.96 1.79
C CYS A 63 7.51 -3.50 0.43
N VAL A 64 6.62 -3.19 -0.51
CA VAL A 64 6.98 -2.56 -1.79
C VAL A 64 6.39 -1.17 -1.80
N GLN A 65 7.24 -0.15 -1.88
CA GLN A 65 6.79 1.25 -1.83
C GLN A 65 7.57 2.12 -2.82
N SER A 66 6.86 3.02 -3.49
CA SER A 66 7.45 3.98 -4.41
C SER A 66 7.57 5.37 -3.78
N SER A 67 8.64 6.09 -4.15
CA SER A 67 8.77 7.52 -3.84
C SER A 67 7.81 8.40 -4.64
N GLY A 68 7.24 7.88 -5.73
CA GLY A 68 6.22 8.56 -6.54
C GLY A 68 4.78 8.32 -6.06
N ASP A 69 4.61 7.54 -4.99
CA ASP A 69 3.30 7.26 -4.40
C ASP A 69 2.65 8.53 -3.84
N GLN A 70 1.45 8.85 -4.30
CA GLN A 70 0.70 10.03 -3.88
C GLN A 70 -0.50 9.69 -2.98
N VAL A 71 -0.69 8.40 -2.68
CA VAL A 71 -1.83 7.90 -1.88
C VAL A 71 -1.43 7.69 -0.42
N ILE A 72 -0.25 7.11 -0.20
CA ILE A 72 0.28 6.84 1.15
C ILE A 72 1.51 7.72 1.44
N THR A 73 1.82 7.85 2.72
CA THR A 73 2.99 8.63 3.15
C THR A 73 4.31 7.89 2.88
N PRO A 74 5.42 8.61 2.63
CA PRO A 74 6.72 8.00 2.32
C PRO A 74 7.27 7.07 3.40
N ASP A 75 6.85 7.24 4.65
CA ASP A 75 7.24 6.46 5.82
C ASP A 75 6.35 5.24 6.09
N SER A 76 5.33 4.99 5.26
CA SER A 76 4.34 3.91 5.49
C SER A 76 4.99 2.53 5.63
N ALA A 77 5.96 2.20 4.76
CA ALA A 77 6.68 0.93 4.85
C ALA A 77 7.50 0.83 6.14
N ASP A 78 8.14 1.92 6.57
CA ASP A 78 8.94 1.94 7.80
C ASP A 78 8.06 1.75 9.04
N VAL A 79 6.88 2.37 9.07
CA VAL A 79 5.89 2.17 10.14
C VAL A 79 5.47 0.70 10.23
N ILE A 80 5.21 0.04 9.09
CA ILE A 80 4.85 -1.39 9.07
C ILE A 80 6.02 -2.22 9.58
N LEU A 81 7.22 -2.04 9.04
CA LEU A 81 8.40 -2.85 9.41
C LEU A 81 8.84 -2.67 10.86
N GLN A 82 8.62 -1.49 11.44
CA GLN A 82 8.86 -1.25 12.87
C GLN A 82 7.81 -1.91 13.77
N GLY A 83 6.56 -2.00 13.30
CA GLY A 83 5.45 -2.53 14.07
C GLY A 83 5.38 -4.06 14.10
N VAL A 84 5.77 -4.75 13.01
CA VAL A 84 5.66 -6.21 12.89
C VAL A 84 6.75 -6.94 13.68
N GLN A 85 6.43 -8.14 14.17
CA GLN A 85 7.33 -9.04 14.89
C GLN A 85 7.97 -10.11 13.98
N SER A 86 7.89 -9.91 12.67
CA SER A 86 8.48 -10.80 11.66
C SER A 86 9.99 -10.86 11.81
N LYS A 87 10.56 -12.06 11.80
CA LYS A 87 12.02 -12.29 11.80
C LYS A 87 12.61 -11.92 10.44
N THR A 88 11.96 -12.35 9.37
CA THR A 88 12.32 -12.03 7.98
C THR A 88 11.45 -10.88 7.51
N LYS A 89 12.05 -9.70 7.34
CA LYS A 89 11.32 -8.52 6.86
C LYS A 89 12.23 -7.59 6.07
N GLY A 90 11.65 -6.93 5.04
CA GLY A 90 12.40 -6.05 4.15
C GLY A 90 11.53 -5.02 3.45
N VAL A 91 12.17 -4.13 2.72
CA VAL A 91 11.50 -3.14 1.87
C VAL A 91 12.14 -3.05 0.49
N LEU A 92 11.32 -3.11 -0.55
CA LEU A 92 11.70 -2.77 -1.91
C LEU A 92 11.27 -1.33 -2.19
N ARG A 93 12.23 -0.43 -2.35
CA ARG A 93 11.99 0.99 -2.67
C ARG A 93 12.05 1.19 -4.19
N LEU A 94 10.94 1.65 -4.76
CA LEU A 94 10.82 2.01 -6.17
C LEU A 94 10.92 3.53 -6.35
N LYS A 95 11.28 3.98 -7.56
CA LYS A 95 11.39 5.40 -7.90
C LYS A 95 10.33 5.78 -8.93
N ASN A 96 9.56 6.84 -8.61
CA ASN A 96 8.61 7.46 -9.56
C ASN A 96 7.63 6.48 -10.20
N VAL A 97 7.09 5.56 -9.40
CA VAL A 97 6.07 4.61 -9.79
C VAL A 97 4.79 4.95 -9.03
N PRO A 98 3.61 4.82 -9.63
CA PRO A 98 2.34 5.12 -8.97
C PRO A 98 2.03 4.15 -7.81
N HIS A 99 1.00 4.47 -7.03
CA HIS A 99 0.57 3.66 -5.89
C HIS A 99 0.35 2.19 -6.25
N VAL A 100 -0.32 1.90 -7.38
CA VAL A 100 -0.52 0.54 -7.89
C VAL A 100 0.71 0.10 -8.69
N CYS A 101 1.82 -0.08 -7.99
CA CYS A 101 3.12 -0.33 -8.60
C CYS A 101 3.25 -1.68 -9.30
N THR A 102 2.44 -2.67 -8.91
CA THR A 102 2.49 -4.03 -9.49
C THR A 102 2.10 -4.11 -10.96
N ILE A 103 1.25 -3.19 -11.42
CA ILE A 103 0.83 -3.10 -12.83
C ILE A 103 1.62 -2.03 -13.61
N SER A 104 2.66 -1.47 -13.02
CA SER A 104 3.56 -0.52 -13.68
C SER A 104 4.65 -1.23 -14.47
N ARG A 105 5.48 -0.44 -15.17
CA ARG A 105 6.70 -0.92 -15.85
C ARG A 105 7.69 -1.65 -14.94
N GLU A 106 7.59 -1.45 -13.62
CA GLU A 106 8.42 -2.13 -12.61
C GLU A 106 7.88 -3.51 -12.21
N GLY A 107 6.76 -3.96 -12.77
CA GLY A 107 6.10 -5.21 -12.41
C GLY A 107 7.03 -6.44 -12.48
N ALA A 108 7.87 -6.54 -13.51
CA ALA A 108 8.84 -7.64 -13.65
C ALA A 108 9.92 -7.60 -12.55
N HIS A 109 10.44 -6.42 -12.22
CA HIS A 109 11.40 -6.22 -11.12
C HIS A 109 10.78 -6.58 -9.77
N ILE A 110 9.54 -6.15 -9.53
CA ILE A 110 8.80 -6.50 -8.31
C ILE A 110 8.62 -8.02 -8.21
N ALA A 111 8.20 -8.68 -9.30
CA ALA A 111 8.01 -10.13 -9.32
C ALA A 111 9.32 -10.89 -9.02
N GLN A 112 10.45 -10.44 -9.56
CA GLN A 112 11.76 -11.02 -9.28
C GLN A 112 12.15 -10.85 -7.80
N ALA A 113 11.97 -9.65 -7.24
CA ALA A 113 12.27 -9.36 -5.83
C ALA A 113 11.40 -10.20 -4.88
N LEU A 114 10.11 -10.34 -5.18
CA LEU A 114 9.20 -11.22 -4.44
C LEU A 114 9.65 -12.68 -4.49
N GLY A 115 10.02 -13.20 -5.67
CA GLY A 115 10.51 -14.57 -5.82
C GLY A 115 11.80 -14.84 -5.03
N THR A 116 12.69 -13.86 -4.93
CA THR A 116 13.91 -13.96 -4.10
C THR A 116 13.55 -13.96 -2.62
N PHE A 117 12.71 -13.01 -2.20
CA PHE A 117 12.27 -12.90 -0.82
C PHE A 117 11.57 -14.17 -0.30
N PHE A 118 10.70 -14.80 -1.10
CA PHE A 118 10.04 -16.04 -0.70
C PHE A 118 11.02 -17.20 -0.51
N ARG A 119 12.02 -17.34 -1.37
CA ARG A 119 13.07 -18.37 -1.19
C ARG A 119 13.86 -18.16 0.10
N GLU A 120 14.30 -16.92 0.35
CA GLU A 120 15.04 -16.57 1.56
C GLU A 120 14.22 -16.81 2.84
N ALA A 121 12.93 -16.50 2.79
CA ALA A 121 12.01 -16.74 3.90
C ALA A 121 11.85 -18.24 4.19
N GLU A 122 11.66 -19.08 3.15
CA GLU A 122 11.58 -20.52 3.29
C GLU A 122 12.87 -21.14 3.85
N GLU A 123 14.03 -20.68 3.41
CA GLU A 123 15.31 -21.13 3.92
C GLU A 123 15.49 -20.77 5.40
N SER A 124 15.08 -19.56 5.79
CA SER A 124 15.13 -19.10 7.17
C SER A 124 14.21 -19.87 8.13
N GLU A 125 13.09 -20.39 7.63
CA GLU A 125 12.17 -21.21 8.45
C GLU A 125 12.64 -22.66 8.64
N ARG A 126 13.53 -23.14 7.76
CA ARG A 126 14.08 -24.50 7.82
C ARG A 126 15.34 -24.61 8.68
N ALA A 127 15.95 -23.47 8.99
CA ALA A 127 17.20 -23.38 9.76
C ALA A 127 16.93 -23.22 11.27
#